data_d39daa96daeaf8a9610752c58085f141
#
_entry.id   d39daa96daeaf8a9610752c58085f141
#
_cell.length_a   1.000
_cell.length_b   1.000
_cell.length_c   1.000
_cell.angle_alpha   90.00
_cell.angle_beta   90.00
_cell.angle_gamma   90.00
#
_symmetry.space_group_name_H-M   'P 1'
#
loop_
_entity.id
_entity.type
_entity.pdbx_description
1 polymer ?
#
loop_
_entity_poly.entity_id
_entity_poly.type
_entity_poly.pdbx_seq_one_letter_code
_entity_poly.pdbx_strand_id
1 'polypeptide(L)'
;HSESQGEPIGMEVRAQAFAFSTNDEVNNMTFYNYVLINQGTQTLSETYFGVWVDADVGTATDDYVGCDVQRGLGYAYNGDADDEPSSSSQGYGTNPPAVGLDFFEGPYQDEDSIDNPLTNVFTDAIDSLGIPYEGIGIGYGDGVDDNERFGMRRFVYYNNSGNPINGEPSTPLHYYNYMNGIWKNGQKMAYGGDGVSAATGANLDIPADYFFPGDTDPFSWGTGGVDVDPWTEVTSGNPPADRRFIQAAGPFTLEPGDYNNITVGVVWARASAGDPSESVKLMQIADDKAQALFDNCFEIVSGPDAPDVTIQELENELILYMTNDNPLSNNYREDYLQLDPGIPKFDVEGVPYDTLTRSYDFEGYLVYQVKNSEVSPADLGDINLARLIAQCDVQNEVDLVINYIQDNEMDLPVPTLMSNGANEGIFHSMSVTTDAFAQGDNRLVNHKTYYFMVLAYGYNNYEDYNSVLGTGQDVQFKASRKAAVGSLRSYSGVPHSPNPESGGTVQYAAYGSGVAMTRLEGKGNGRTNLDITAASEQDILDNNIASTVTY
;
A
#
# COMPACT_ATOMS: atom_id res chain seq x y z
N HIS A 1 20.22 26.72 13.06
CA HIS A 1 20.16 27.66 14.18
C HIS A 1 20.01 29.13 13.76
N SER A 2 20.28 29.47 12.50
CA SER A 2 20.24 30.86 12.06
C SER A 2 18.83 31.46 12.02
N GLU A 3 17.82 30.68 11.77
CA GLU A 3 16.42 31.16 11.69
C GLU A 3 15.83 31.43 13.07
N SER A 4 15.84 30.43 13.94
CA SER A 4 15.31 30.56 15.31
C SER A 4 16.26 31.27 16.27
N GLN A 5 17.55 31.35 15.96
CA GLN A 5 18.63 31.80 16.86
C GLN A 5 18.78 30.92 18.11
N GLY A 6 18.33 29.67 18.05
CA GLY A 6 18.48 28.70 19.13
C GLY A 6 19.92 28.31 19.36
N GLU A 7 20.28 28.08 20.63
CA GLU A 7 21.59 27.56 20.99
C GLU A 7 21.73 26.08 20.55
N PRO A 8 22.95 25.62 20.18
CA PRO A 8 23.17 24.23 19.84
C PRO A 8 22.94 23.32 21.05
N ILE A 9 22.18 22.25 20.86
CA ILE A 9 21.86 21.26 21.90
C ILE A 9 22.68 19.97 21.77
N GLY A 10 23.64 19.92 20.82
CA GLY A 10 24.48 18.75 20.62
C GLY A 10 23.77 17.56 19.97
N MET A 11 22.66 17.77 19.31
CA MET A 11 21.92 16.71 18.64
C MET A 11 22.47 16.46 17.22
N GLU A 12 22.70 15.21 16.89
CA GLU A 12 22.91 14.72 15.53
C GLU A 12 21.56 14.26 14.97
N VAL A 13 21.22 14.70 13.78
CA VAL A 13 20.02 14.28 13.06
C VAL A 13 20.45 13.56 11.78
N ARG A 14 20.06 12.30 11.65
CA ARG A 14 20.22 11.54 10.42
C ARG A 14 18.86 11.45 9.74
N ALA A 15 18.79 11.87 8.50
CA ALA A 15 17.57 11.83 7.70
C ALA A 15 17.77 10.93 6.48
N GLN A 16 16.81 10.07 6.22
CA GLN A 16 16.72 9.26 5.01
C GLN A 16 15.36 9.51 4.36
N ALA A 17 15.36 9.83 3.08
CA ALA A 17 14.14 9.96 2.28
C ALA A 17 14.07 8.84 1.25
N PHE A 18 12.89 8.29 1.02
CA PHE A 18 12.65 7.28 0.00
C PHE A 18 11.22 7.37 -0.54
N ALA A 19 11.00 6.78 -1.71
CA ALA A 19 9.71 6.67 -2.36
C ALA A 19 9.66 5.36 -3.15
N PHE A 20 8.45 4.92 -3.48
CA PHE A 20 8.24 3.71 -4.26
C PHE A 20 7.74 4.07 -5.66
N SER A 21 8.13 3.29 -6.65
CA SER A 21 7.54 3.33 -7.97
C SER A 21 6.56 2.16 -8.09
N THR A 22 5.30 2.42 -7.87
CA THR A 22 4.20 1.46 -7.92
C THR A 22 3.13 1.94 -8.91
N ASN A 23 2.08 1.16 -9.12
CA ASN A 23 0.94 1.54 -9.96
C ASN A 23 -0.30 1.86 -9.11
N ASP A 24 -0.11 2.09 -7.83
CA ASP A 24 -1.14 2.44 -6.85
C ASP A 24 -0.84 3.80 -6.19
N GLU A 25 -1.62 4.19 -5.19
CA GLU A 25 -1.53 5.46 -4.49
C GLU A 25 -0.18 5.67 -3.80
N VAL A 26 0.53 4.59 -3.43
CA VAL A 26 1.87 4.66 -2.82
C VAL A 26 2.89 5.34 -3.74
N ASN A 27 2.63 5.35 -5.06
CA ASN A 27 3.43 6.11 -6.02
C ASN A 27 3.37 7.64 -5.80
N ASN A 28 2.33 8.13 -5.12
CA ASN A 28 2.11 9.55 -4.82
C ASN A 28 2.57 9.91 -3.40
N MET A 29 3.44 9.09 -2.79
CA MET A 29 3.89 9.24 -1.41
C MET A 29 5.40 9.31 -1.32
N THR A 30 5.87 10.03 -0.31
CA THR A 30 7.27 10.09 0.06
C THR A 30 7.42 9.84 1.55
N PHE A 31 8.45 9.10 1.94
CA PHE A 31 8.70 8.68 3.31
C PHE A 31 10.02 9.24 3.80
N TYR A 32 10.05 9.62 5.06
CA TYR A 32 11.22 10.22 5.72
C TYR A 32 11.45 9.53 7.05
N ASN A 33 12.60 8.93 7.22
CA ASN A 33 13.04 8.40 8.49
C ASN A 33 14.08 9.32 9.11
N TYR A 34 13.86 9.72 10.36
CA TYR A 34 14.75 10.56 11.14
C TYR A 34 15.29 9.77 12.32
N VAL A 35 16.60 9.81 12.54
CA VAL A 35 17.24 9.31 13.75
C VAL A 35 17.84 10.49 14.47
N LEU A 36 17.36 10.75 15.68
CA LEU A 36 17.83 11.82 16.57
C LEU A 36 18.80 11.20 17.58
N ILE A 37 20.01 11.71 17.68
CA ILE A 37 21.04 11.18 18.58
C ILE A 37 21.57 12.31 19.45
N ASN A 38 21.51 12.18 20.77
CA ASN A 38 22.12 13.13 21.68
C ASN A 38 23.64 12.91 21.73
N GLN A 39 24.39 13.69 20.98
CA GLN A 39 25.86 13.71 20.98
C GLN A 39 26.44 14.68 22.02
N GLY A 40 25.55 15.35 22.77
CA GLY A 40 25.94 16.30 23.82
C GLY A 40 26.37 15.60 25.12
N THR A 41 26.60 16.40 26.12
CA THR A 41 26.97 15.94 27.47
C THR A 41 25.86 16.21 28.50
N GLN A 42 24.72 16.72 28.05
CA GLN A 42 23.59 17.07 28.89
C GLN A 42 22.39 16.22 28.50
N THR A 43 21.59 15.82 29.43
CA THR A 43 20.29 15.20 29.20
C THR A 43 19.36 16.24 28.60
N LEU A 44 18.71 15.89 27.50
CA LEU A 44 17.70 16.70 26.85
C LEU A 44 16.33 16.18 27.28
N SER A 45 15.74 16.84 28.29
CA SER A 45 14.38 16.56 28.76
C SER A 45 13.36 17.41 28.01
N GLU A 46 12.09 17.00 28.06
CA GLU A 46 10.99 17.70 27.40
C GLU A 46 11.29 18.01 25.92
N THR A 47 11.88 17.04 25.25
CA THR A 47 12.21 17.12 23.82
C THR A 47 10.98 16.82 22.98
N TYR A 48 10.76 17.61 21.94
CA TYR A 48 9.69 17.40 20.97
C TYR A 48 10.29 17.26 19.58
N PHE A 49 9.75 16.33 18.82
CA PHE A 49 9.96 16.30 17.38
C PHE A 49 8.79 17.01 16.71
N GLY A 50 9.06 18.03 15.92
CA GLY A 50 8.04 18.78 15.21
C GLY A 50 8.34 18.84 13.71
N VAL A 51 7.34 18.52 12.89
CA VAL A 51 7.40 18.73 11.45
C VAL A 51 6.68 20.02 11.11
N TRP A 52 7.39 20.90 10.46
CA TRP A 52 6.85 22.16 9.94
C TRP A 52 6.43 21.96 8.49
N VAL A 53 5.24 22.41 8.15
CA VAL A 53 4.67 22.28 6.82
C VAL A 53 4.18 23.63 6.33
N ASP A 54 4.61 23.97 5.12
CA ASP A 54 4.20 25.10 4.32
C ASP A 54 3.65 24.55 3.00
N ALA A 55 2.41 24.12 3.01
CA ALA A 55 1.79 23.44 1.89
C ALA A 55 0.99 24.45 1.07
N ASP A 56 1.58 24.97 0.02
CA ASP A 56 0.87 25.78 -0.96
C ASP A 56 0.11 24.84 -1.91
N VAL A 57 -1.18 24.61 -1.66
CA VAL A 57 -2.02 23.79 -2.53
C VAL A 57 -2.45 24.62 -3.73
N GLY A 58 -1.55 24.75 -4.71
CA GLY A 58 -1.75 25.62 -5.87
C GLY A 58 -1.53 27.09 -5.55
N THR A 59 -2.57 27.84 -5.28
CA THR A 59 -2.53 29.24 -4.88
C THR A 59 -2.57 29.36 -3.36
N ALA A 60 -1.47 29.72 -2.73
CA ALA A 60 -1.26 29.70 -1.28
C ALA A 60 -2.25 30.50 -0.42
N THR A 61 -3.03 31.41 -1.02
CA THR A 61 -3.85 32.36 -0.25
C THR A 61 -5.28 31.93 -0.01
N ASP A 62 -5.67 30.80 -0.52
CA ASP A 62 -7.01 30.22 -0.44
C ASP A 62 -7.06 28.82 0.20
N ASP A 63 -6.00 28.47 0.96
CA ASP A 63 -5.88 27.19 1.63
C ASP A 63 -6.56 27.14 3.00
N TYR A 64 -7.00 25.95 3.35
CA TYR A 64 -7.40 25.50 4.67
C TYR A 64 -6.48 24.39 5.17
N VAL A 65 -6.49 24.17 6.47
CA VAL A 65 -5.80 23.05 7.11
C VAL A 65 -6.72 22.31 8.07
N GLY A 66 -6.35 21.07 8.39
CA GLY A 66 -7.03 20.24 9.36
C GLY A 66 -6.15 19.07 9.80
N CYS A 67 -6.65 18.27 10.72
CA CYS A 67 -5.96 17.06 11.10
C CYS A 67 -6.94 15.90 11.31
N ASP A 68 -6.39 14.70 11.24
CA ASP A 68 -7.04 13.46 11.61
C ASP A 68 -6.30 12.87 12.81
N VAL A 69 -6.92 12.96 13.98
CA VAL A 69 -6.29 12.54 15.24
C VAL A 69 -6.11 11.03 15.29
N GLN A 70 -7.06 10.26 14.74
CA GLN A 70 -6.99 8.80 14.75
C GLN A 70 -5.88 8.26 13.84
N ARG A 71 -5.57 8.97 12.75
CA ARG A 71 -4.49 8.60 11.84
C ARG A 71 -3.12 9.18 12.21
N GLY A 72 -3.09 10.23 13.04
CA GLY A 72 -1.86 10.99 13.26
C GLY A 72 -1.51 11.93 12.11
N LEU A 73 -2.49 12.24 11.25
CA LEU A 73 -2.34 12.92 9.98
C LEU A 73 -2.72 14.40 10.09
N GLY A 74 -1.81 15.29 9.71
CA GLY A 74 -2.11 16.71 9.47
C GLY A 74 -2.20 16.99 7.99
N TYR A 75 -3.11 17.88 7.54
CA TYR A 75 -3.30 18.09 6.10
C TYR A 75 -3.67 19.52 5.74
N ALA A 76 -3.41 19.86 4.46
CA ALA A 76 -3.84 21.07 3.81
C ALA A 76 -4.70 20.76 2.57
N TYR A 77 -5.67 21.62 2.28
CA TYR A 77 -6.59 21.50 1.16
C TYR A 77 -7.11 22.88 0.75
N ASN A 78 -7.55 23.02 -0.49
CA ASN A 78 -8.09 24.30 -0.98
C ASN A 78 -9.39 24.71 -0.27
N GLY A 79 -9.62 25.99 -0.09
CA GLY A 79 -10.79 26.51 0.62
C GLY A 79 -12.11 26.37 -0.13
N ASP A 80 -12.07 26.17 -1.45
CA ASP A 80 -13.25 25.90 -2.28
C ASP A 80 -12.94 24.93 -3.43
N ALA A 81 -13.89 24.73 -4.34
CA ALA A 81 -13.79 23.70 -5.38
C ALA A 81 -12.98 24.12 -6.63
N ASP A 82 -12.41 25.29 -6.66
CA ASP A 82 -11.64 25.81 -7.79
C ASP A 82 -10.43 26.62 -7.29
N ASP A 83 -9.25 26.10 -7.48
CA ASP A 83 -7.99 26.76 -7.15
C ASP A 83 -7.59 27.66 -8.33
N GLU A 84 -7.91 28.95 -8.24
CA GLU A 84 -7.68 29.89 -9.29
C GLU A 84 -6.19 30.26 -9.45
N PRO A 85 -5.76 30.55 -10.67
CA PRO A 85 -4.38 30.95 -10.89
C PRO A 85 -4.06 32.33 -10.24
N SER A 86 -2.90 32.41 -9.62
CA SER A 86 -2.33 33.63 -9.05
C SER A 86 -1.16 34.16 -9.89
N SER A 87 -0.52 35.22 -9.41
CA SER A 87 0.70 35.73 -10.06
C SER A 87 1.91 34.81 -9.91
N SER A 88 1.89 33.88 -8.96
CA SER A 88 2.98 32.97 -8.61
C SER A 88 2.66 31.49 -8.87
N SER A 89 1.39 31.14 -9.04
CA SER A 89 0.93 29.77 -9.29
C SER A 89 -0.05 29.71 -10.45
N GLN A 90 -0.06 28.61 -11.20
CA GLN A 90 -1.09 28.35 -12.21
C GLN A 90 -2.41 27.88 -11.61
N GLY A 91 -2.39 27.48 -10.33
CA GLY A 91 -3.50 26.81 -9.68
C GLY A 91 -3.76 25.42 -10.24
N TYR A 92 -4.54 24.63 -9.53
CA TYR A 92 -5.00 23.31 -9.99
C TYR A 92 -6.32 23.38 -10.78
N GLY A 93 -7.01 24.52 -10.73
CA GLY A 93 -8.37 24.66 -11.28
C GLY A 93 -9.38 23.86 -10.47
N THR A 94 -10.39 23.31 -11.15
CA THR A 94 -11.46 22.54 -10.51
C THR A 94 -10.93 21.27 -9.85
N ASN A 95 -11.55 20.91 -8.73
CA ASN A 95 -11.19 19.75 -7.89
C ASN A 95 -9.70 19.75 -7.47
N PRO A 96 -9.27 20.72 -6.66
CA PRO A 96 -7.90 20.77 -6.17
C PRO A 96 -7.57 19.58 -5.28
N PRO A 97 -6.28 19.19 -5.19
CA PRO A 97 -5.84 18.07 -4.36
C PRO A 97 -5.86 18.39 -2.87
N ALA A 98 -5.63 17.38 -2.06
CA ALA A 98 -5.21 17.52 -0.67
C ALA A 98 -3.82 16.91 -0.49
N VAL A 99 -3.05 17.46 0.45
CA VAL A 99 -1.74 16.94 0.85
C VAL A 99 -1.71 16.79 2.36
N GLY A 100 -1.24 15.64 2.84
CA GLY A 100 -1.13 15.34 4.24
C GLY A 100 0.28 14.92 4.64
N LEU A 101 0.57 15.05 5.93
CA LEU A 101 1.76 14.54 6.56
C LEU A 101 1.35 13.67 7.74
N ASP A 102 1.81 12.42 7.76
CA ASP A 102 1.49 11.44 8.78
C ASP A 102 2.71 11.03 9.60
N PHE A 103 2.47 10.74 10.88
CA PHE A 103 3.40 10.06 11.76
C PHE A 103 3.17 8.55 11.71
N PHE A 104 3.75 7.86 10.72
CA PHE A 104 3.70 6.39 10.66
C PHE A 104 4.32 5.74 11.89
N GLU A 105 5.33 6.39 12.45
CA GLU A 105 6.03 5.93 13.63
C GLU A 105 6.62 7.16 14.36
N GLY A 106 6.03 7.54 15.47
CA GLY A 106 6.52 8.63 16.27
C GLY A 106 7.71 8.25 17.18
N PRO A 107 8.21 9.18 17.99
CA PRO A 107 9.28 8.90 18.92
C PRO A 107 8.85 7.96 20.06
N TYR A 108 9.79 7.13 20.55
CA TYR A 108 9.57 6.36 21.76
C TYR A 108 9.27 7.29 22.95
N GLN A 109 8.40 6.83 23.82
CA GLN A 109 8.19 7.41 25.13
C GLN A 109 9.37 7.12 26.06
N ASP A 110 9.46 7.84 27.17
CA ASP A 110 10.44 7.54 28.22
C ASP A 110 10.06 6.23 28.92
N GLU A 111 11.06 5.38 29.19
CA GLU A 111 10.87 4.08 29.84
C GLU A 111 10.25 4.22 31.22
N ASP A 112 9.20 3.47 31.53
CA ASP A 112 8.55 3.42 32.83
C ASP A 112 8.34 1.99 33.36
N SER A 113 8.81 0.99 32.65
CA SER A 113 8.71 -0.46 32.95
C SER A 113 7.27 -0.97 33.01
N ILE A 114 6.38 -0.39 32.20
CA ILE A 114 4.97 -0.77 32.08
C ILE A 114 4.60 -0.80 30.59
N ASP A 115 3.88 -1.85 30.18
CA ASP A 115 3.12 -1.83 28.93
C ASP A 115 1.89 -0.92 29.14
N ASN A 116 1.96 0.31 28.66
CA ASN A 116 0.89 1.28 28.82
C ASN A 116 -0.36 0.83 28.02
N PRO A 117 -1.55 0.87 28.63
CA PRO A 117 -2.73 0.27 28.00
C PRO A 117 -3.20 1.06 26.78
N LEU A 118 -3.61 0.34 25.75
CA LEU A 118 -4.40 0.93 24.66
C LEU A 118 -5.78 1.30 25.21
N THR A 119 -6.06 2.60 25.33
CA THR A 119 -7.31 3.10 25.90
C THR A 119 -7.85 4.29 25.12
N ASN A 120 -9.16 4.42 25.14
CA ASN A 120 -9.90 5.57 24.61
C ASN A 120 -10.45 6.48 25.73
N VAL A 121 -10.02 6.27 26.97
CA VAL A 121 -10.44 7.05 28.13
C VAL A 121 -9.36 8.03 28.47
N PHE A 122 -9.58 9.32 28.29
CA PHE A 122 -8.60 10.37 28.52
C PHE A 122 -7.89 10.27 29.89
N THR A 123 -8.62 9.98 30.96
CA THR A 123 -8.05 9.86 32.32
C THR A 123 -7.15 8.65 32.52
N ASP A 124 -7.27 7.65 31.66
CA ASP A 124 -6.49 6.43 31.74
C ASP A 124 -5.29 6.48 30.75
N ALA A 125 -5.33 7.40 29.80
CA ALA A 125 -4.28 7.65 28.82
C ALA A 125 -3.18 8.58 29.38
N ILE A 126 -2.65 8.24 30.54
CA ILE A 126 -1.58 8.98 31.22
C ILE A 126 -0.56 7.96 31.71
N ASP A 127 0.69 8.10 31.28
CA ASP A 127 1.78 7.23 31.70
C ASP A 127 2.09 7.35 33.21
N SER A 128 2.98 6.50 33.71
CA SER A 128 3.36 6.49 35.12
C SER A 128 4.07 7.77 35.58
N LEU A 129 4.60 8.56 34.65
CA LEU A 129 5.22 9.86 34.90
C LEU A 129 4.21 11.00 34.90
N GLY A 130 2.93 10.72 34.60
CA GLY A 130 1.87 11.69 34.50
C GLY A 130 1.86 12.44 33.16
N ILE A 131 2.51 11.90 32.14
CA ILE A 131 2.54 12.45 30.78
C ILE A 131 1.40 11.85 29.98
N PRO A 132 0.45 12.64 29.46
CA PRO A 132 -0.62 12.12 28.59
C PRO A 132 -0.04 11.58 27.28
N TYR A 133 -0.41 10.36 26.90
CA TYR A 133 -0.07 9.76 25.60
C TYR A 133 -1.27 9.81 24.64
N GLU A 134 -1.75 11.00 24.38
CA GLU A 134 -2.87 11.27 23.50
C GLU A 134 -2.56 10.85 22.06
N GLY A 135 -3.61 10.53 21.32
CA GLY A 135 -3.49 10.07 19.95
C GLY A 135 -3.27 8.57 19.84
N ILE A 136 -3.32 8.08 18.62
CA ILE A 136 -3.03 6.67 18.34
C ILE A 136 -1.53 6.53 18.14
N GLY A 137 -0.88 5.84 19.06
CA GLY A 137 0.52 5.47 18.98
C GLY A 137 0.70 3.96 18.76
N ILE A 138 1.93 3.53 18.67
CA ILE A 138 2.32 2.13 18.49
C ILE A 138 2.79 1.57 19.84
N GLY A 139 2.58 0.26 20.05
CA GLY A 139 3.12 -0.47 21.21
C GLY A 139 2.19 -0.57 22.42
N TYR A 140 1.12 0.21 22.48
CA TYR A 140 0.21 0.21 23.64
C TYR A 140 -0.56 -1.09 23.78
N GLY A 141 -0.48 -1.72 24.97
CA GLY A 141 -1.27 -2.89 25.33
C GLY A 141 -0.94 -4.14 24.53
N ASP A 142 0.28 -4.27 24.02
CA ASP A 142 0.72 -5.40 23.21
C ASP A 142 1.45 -6.49 24.01
N GLY A 143 1.69 -6.28 25.29
CA GLY A 143 2.36 -7.20 26.20
C GLY A 143 3.87 -7.01 26.27
N VAL A 144 4.40 -5.93 25.71
CA VAL A 144 5.84 -5.59 25.74
C VAL A 144 6.01 -4.26 26.45
N ASP A 145 6.78 -4.24 27.54
CA ASP A 145 7.06 -3.03 28.30
C ASP A 145 7.98 -2.08 27.52
N ASP A 146 7.77 -0.77 27.64
CA ASP A 146 8.65 0.31 27.15
C ASP A 146 8.89 0.32 25.62
N ASN A 147 7.96 -0.18 24.83
CA ASN A 147 8.03 -0.11 23.36
C ASN A 147 7.06 0.92 22.76
N GLU A 148 6.34 1.64 23.62
CA GLU A 148 5.34 2.60 23.22
C GLU A 148 5.95 3.80 22.52
N ARG A 149 5.24 4.25 21.48
CA ARG A 149 5.61 5.43 20.70
C ARG A 149 4.48 6.43 20.69
N PHE A 150 4.83 7.69 20.76
CA PHE A 150 3.85 8.76 20.54
C PHE A 150 3.31 8.70 19.12
N GLY A 151 2.01 8.93 18.96
CA GLY A 151 1.44 9.42 17.72
C GLY A 151 1.58 10.95 17.63
N MET A 152 0.74 11.59 16.82
CA MET A 152 0.63 13.04 16.79
C MET A 152 0.08 13.55 18.13
N ARG A 153 0.91 14.31 18.86
CA ARG A 153 0.52 14.90 20.16
C ARG A 153 -0.11 16.28 20.02
N ARG A 154 0.29 17.02 18.99
CA ARG A 154 -0.18 18.38 18.71
C ARG A 154 -0.28 18.60 17.22
N PHE A 155 -1.35 19.24 16.81
CA PHE A 155 -1.48 19.84 15.49
C PHE A 155 -1.85 21.30 15.66
N VAL A 156 -0.99 22.20 15.19
CA VAL A 156 -1.10 23.65 15.37
C VAL A 156 -0.98 24.34 14.02
N TYR A 157 -1.99 25.11 13.67
CA TYR A 157 -1.93 25.96 12.48
C TYR A 157 -1.44 27.37 12.83
N TYR A 158 -0.92 28.08 11.85
CA TYR A 158 -0.71 29.52 11.94
C TYR A 158 -0.71 30.16 10.55
N ASN A 159 -0.81 31.49 10.54
CA ASN A 159 -0.85 32.25 9.30
C ASN A 159 0.55 32.75 8.94
N ASN A 160 0.89 32.78 7.67
CA ASN A 160 2.08 33.44 7.16
C ASN A 160 1.91 34.97 7.32
N SER A 161 2.06 35.46 8.54
CA SER A 161 1.82 36.86 8.88
C SER A 161 2.66 37.29 10.08
N GLY A 162 2.80 38.60 10.23
CA GLY A 162 3.42 39.23 11.40
C GLY A 162 2.53 39.29 12.65
N ASN A 163 1.42 38.55 12.72
CA ASN A 163 0.52 38.55 13.86
C ASN A 163 1.30 38.19 15.14
N PRO A 164 1.17 38.97 16.23
CA PRO A 164 1.93 38.73 17.47
C PRO A 164 1.45 37.51 18.26
N ILE A 165 0.30 36.90 17.93
CA ILE A 165 -0.28 35.76 18.61
C ILE A 165 -0.10 34.48 17.78
N ASN A 166 -0.76 34.40 16.62
CA ASN A 166 -0.83 33.24 15.75
C ASN A 166 -0.13 33.42 14.39
N GLY A 167 0.83 34.30 14.30
CA GLY A 167 1.64 34.50 13.09
C GLY A 167 2.93 33.70 13.10
N GLU A 168 3.77 33.92 12.12
CA GLU A 168 5.05 33.25 11.90
C GLU A 168 5.92 33.23 13.16
N PRO A 169 6.39 32.06 13.65
CA PRO A 169 7.31 31.97 14.78
C PRO A 169 8.69 32.54 14.36
N SER A 170 9.39 33.20 15.26
CA SER A 170 10.64 33.90 14.96
C SER A 170 11.72 33.77 16.05
N THR A 171 11.41 33.09 17.14
CA THR A 171 12.35 32.86 18.23
C THR A 171 12.27 31.40 18.67
N PRO A 172 13.30 30.82 19.33
CA PRO A 172 13.26 29.46 19.86
C PRO A 172 12.02 29.21 20.73
N LEU A 173 11.68 30.19 21.58
CA LEU A 173 10.50 30.10 22.43
C LEU A 173 9.20 30.02 21.63
N HIS A 174 9.08 30.71 20.50
CA HIS A 174 7.86 30.64 19.68
C HIS A 174 7.67 29.26 19.07
N TYR A 175 8.74 28.64 18.54
CA TYR A 175 8.68 27.28 17.99
C TYR A 175 8.34 26.26 19.08
N TYR A 176 9.02 26.37 20.24
CA TYR A 176 8.76 25.49 21.39
C TYR A 176 7.32 25.64 21.91
N ASN A 177 6.83 26.87 22.02
CA ASN A 177 5.46 27.14 22.43
C ASN A 177 4.45 26.48 21.47
N TYR A 178 4.63 26.59 20.16
CA TYR A 178 3.73 25.98 19.20
C TYR A 178 3.67 24.45 19.32
N MET A 179 4.82 23.81 19.52
CA MET A 179 4.87 22.36 19.79
C MET A 179 4.20 21.96 21.11
N ASN A 180 3.98 22.92 22.02
CA ASN A 180 3.33 22.72 23.31
C ASN A 180 1.89 23.22 23.39
N GLY A 181 1.25 23.58 22.28
CA GLY A 181 -0.12 24.09 22.31
C GLY A 181 -0.24 25.50 22.93
N ILE A 182 0.78 26.32 22.78
CA ILE A 182 0.88 27.68 23.34
C ILE A 182 1.14 28.66 22.19
N TRP A 183 0.40 29.76 22.14
CA TRP A 183 0.63 30.83 21.20
C TRP A 183 1.92 31.61 21.49
N LYS A 184 2.43 32.37 20.51
CA LYS A 184 3.66 33.18 20.63
C LYS A 184 3.68 34.08 21.86
N ASN A 185 2.54 34.60 22.28
CA ASN A 185 2.38 35.48 23.44
C ASN A 185 2.30 34.74 24.79
N GLY A 186 2.40 33.40 24.81
CA GLY A 186 2.29 32.58 26.01
C GLY A 186 0.86 32.18 26.39
N GLN A 187 -0.15 32.57 25.63
CA GLN A 187 -1.53 32.15 25.84
C GLN A 187 -1.71 30.69 25.40
N LYS A 188 -2.44 29.89 26.19
CA LYS A 188 -2.83 28.55 25.76
C LYS A 188 -3.75 28.60 24.54
N MET A 189 -3.58 27.66 23.66
CA MET A 189 -4.49 27.45 22.53
C MET A 189 -5.83 26.94 23.04
N ALA A 190 -6.92 27.34 22.40
CA ALA A 190 -8.26 27.06 22.86
C ALA A 190 -9.16 26.53 21.74
N TYR A 191 -10.12 25.68 22.08
CA TYR A 191 -11.08 25.11 21.15
C TYR A 191 -12.03 26.18 20.58
N GLY A 192 -12.31 26.07 19.30
CA GLY A 192 -13.30 26.87 18.59
C GLY A 192 -12.75 28.11 17.90
N GLY A 193 -13.47 28.59 16.88
CA GLY A 193 -13.10 29.74 16.08
C GLY A 193 -11.69 29.63 15.49
N ASP A 194 -10.87 30.64 15.71
CA ASP A 194 -9.44 30.67 15.34
C ASP A 194 -8.50 30.20 16.47
N GLY A 195 -9.04 29.73 17.58
CA GLY A 195 -8.28 29.26 18.74
C GLY A 195 -7.62 30.35 19.58
N VAL A 196 -7.88 31.64 19.29
CA VAL A 196 -7.17 32.76 19.90
C VAL A 196 -8.00 33.53 20.92
N SER A 197 -9.24 33.85 20.59
CA SER A 197 -10.05 34.73 21.46
C SER A 197 -11.55 34.38 21.39
N ALA A 198 -12.26 34.71 22.48
CA ALA A 198 -13.72 34.58 22.51
C ALA A 198 -14.43 35.45 21.47
N ALA A 199 -13.81 36.55 21.01
CA ALA A 199 -14.36 37.41 19.97
C ALA A 199 -14.35 36.74 18.59
N THR A 200 -13.47 35.76 18.37
CA THR A 200 -13.34 34.95 17.15
C THR A 200 -13.98 33.59 17.29
N GLY A 201 -14.68 33.30 18.39
CA GLY A 201 -15.42 32.06 18.62
C GLY A 201 -14.66 31.02 19.45
N ALA A 202 -13.47 31.33 19.98
CA ALA A 202 -12.73 30.40 20.83
C ALA A 202 -13.34 30.31 22.23
N ASN A 203 -13.43 29.09 22.76
CA ASN A 203 -13.80 28.83 24.16
C ASN A 203 -12.52 28.69 25.00
N LEU A 204 -12.11 29.77 25.67
CA LEU A 204 -10.85 29.85 26.40
C LEU A 204 -10.75 28.93 27.62
N ASP A 205 -11.85 28.31 28.04
CA ASP A 205 -11.87 27.33 29.14
C ASP A 205 -11.60 25.89 28.69
N ILE A 206 -11.60 25.65 27.35
CA ILE A 206 -11.36 24.34 26.76
C ILE A 206 -10.03 24.41 25.97
N PRO A 207 -9.05 23.58 26.26
CA PRO A 207 -7.78 23.55 25.51
C PRO A 207 -8.00 23.06 24.08
N ALA A 208 -7.04 23.35 23.19
CA ALA A 208 -6.95 22.79 21.86
C ALA A 208 -5.53 22.27 21.61
N ASP A 209 -5.37 20.96 21.67
CA ASP A 209 -4.13 20.29 21.30
C ASP A 209 -4.11 19.94 19.81
N TYR A 210 -5.31 19.81 19.20
CA TYR A 210 -5.52 19.59 17.77
C TYR A 210 -6.41 20.68 17.19
N PHE A 211 -5.94 21.37 16.18
CA PHE A 211 -6.73 22.35 15.44
C PHE A 211 -7.49 21.68 14.29
N PHE A 212 -8.77 21.99 14.18
CA PHE A 212 -9.64 21.55 13.10
C PHE A 212 -9.69 20.03 12.89
N PRO A 213 -9.86 19.23 13.97
CA PRO A 213 -9.88 17.77 13.86
C PRO A 213 -11.18 17.22 13.23
N GLY A 214 -12.19 18.06 12.99
CA GLY A 214 -13.50 17.60 12.57
C GLY A 214 -14.12 16.68 13.61
N ASP A 215 -14.45 15.46 13.22
CA ASP A 215 -14.98 14.38 14.06
C ASP A 215 -13.95 13.27 14.36
N THR A 216 -12.67 13.50 14.05
CA THR A 216 -11.62 12.50 14.17
C THR A 216 -10.97 12.42 15.57
N ASP A 217 -11.44 13.22 16.54
CA ASP A 217 -11.08 13.12 17.95
C ASP A 217 -12.27 12.66 18.82
N PRO A 218 -12.79 11.42 18.62
CA PRO A 218 -13.98 10.95 19.33
C PRO A 218 -13.77 10.73 20.84
N PHE A 219 -12.51 10.74 21.27
CA PHE A 219 -12.14 10.56 22.67
C PHE A 219 -11.86 11.88 23.39
N SER A 220 -11.99 12.99 22.69
CA SER A 220 -11.78 14.34 23.23
C SER A 220 -10.38 14.55 23.82
N TRP A 221 -9.37 13.88 23.28
CA TRP A 221 -7.99 14.03 23.76
C TRP A 221 -7.49 15.47 23.58
N GLY A 222 -7.76 16.07 22.43
CA GLY A 222 -7.33 17.43 22.14
C GLY A 222 -8.00 18.50 22.98
N THR A 223 -9.09 18.17 23.65
CA THR A 223 -9.88 19.09 24.48
C THR A 223 -9.81 18.75 25.98
N GLY A 224 -8.85 17.92 26.37
CA GLY A 224 -8.66 17.52 27.78
C GLY A 224 -9.79 16.66 28.33
N GLY A 225 -10.41 15.82 27.49
CA GLY A 225 -11.52 14.96 27.85
C GLY A 225 -12.89 15.66 27.88
N VAL A 226 -12.98 16.87 27.33
CA VAL A 226 -14.24 17.61 27.21
C VAL A 226 -14.86 17.30 25.86
N ASP A 227 -16.03 16.70 25.85
CA ASP A 227 -16.79 16.44 24.64
C ASP A 227 -17.26 17.75 23.99
N VAL A 228 -16.99 17.91 22.70
CA VAL A 228 -17.25 19.15 21.93
C VAL A 228 -17.82 18.81 20.56
N ASP A 229 -18.43 19.80 19.91
CA ASP A 229 -18.91 19.66 18.54
C ASP A 229 -17.73 19.56 17.55
N PRO A 230 -17.89 18.88 16.39
CA PRO A 230 -16.88 18.83 15.34
C PRO A 230 -16.40 20.24 14.91
N TRP A 231 -15.11 20.43 14.86
CA TRP A 231 -14.47 21.72 14.60
C TRP A 231 -13.57 21.68 13.37
N THR A 232 -13.91 22.48 12.36
CA THR A 232 -13.13 22.65 11.14
C THR A 232 -12.97 24.15 10.82
N GLU A 233 -12.09 24.50 9.88
CA GLU A 233 -11.98 25.88 9.38
C GLU A 233 -13.31 26.35 8.79
N VAL A 234 -14.00 25.47 8.07
CA VAL A 234 -15.32 25.73 7.46
C VAL A 234 -16.39 26.01 8.53
N THR A 235 -16.49 25.15 9.56
CA THR A 235 -17.48 25.33 10.64
C THR A 235 -17.18 26.55 11.50
N SER A 236 -15.91 26.94 11.60
CA SER A 236 -15.48 28.17 12.27
C SER A 236 -15.77 29.43 11.47
N GLY A 237 -16.03 29.30 10.16
CA GLY A 237 -16.18 30.45 9.25
C GLY A 237 -14.89 31.24 9.09
N ASN A 238 -13.73 30.60 9.24
CA ASN A 238 -12.44 31.21 8.98
C ASN A 238 -12.30 31.53 7.49
N PRO A 239 -11.74 32.66 7.09
CA PRO A 239 -11.40 32.87 5.70
C PRO A 239 -10.20 32.02 5.30
N PRO A 240 -10.18 31.46 4.09
CA PRO A 240 -8.98 30.80 3.57
C PRO A 240 -7.78 31.77 3.56
N ALA A 241 -6.57 31.27 3.69
CA ALA A 241 -5.34 32.08 3.70
C ALA A 241 -4.10 31.21 3.47
N ASP A 242 -2.94 31.87 3.36
CA ASP A 242 -1.62 31.23 3.36
C ASP A 242 -1.40 30.55 4.74
N ARG A 243 -1.76 29.27 4.79
CA ARG A 243 -1.74 28.43 5.99
C ARG A 243 -0.44 27.67 6.11
N ARG A 244 0.01 27.57 7.35
CA ARG A 244 1.10 26.71 7.76
C ARG A 244 0.69 25.92 8.97
N PHE A 245 1.30 24.76 9.17
CA PHE A 245 1.06 23.99 10.38
C PHE A 245 2.34 23.37 10.93
N ILE A 246 2.29 23.06 12.22
CA ILE A 246 3.29 22.27 12.93
C ILE A 246 2.57 21.08 13.51
N GLN A 247 3.10 19.91 13.24
CA GLN A 247 2.68 18.64 13.79
C GLN A 247 3.79 18.15 14.71
N ALA A 248 3.49 17.86 15.97
CA ALA A 248 4.50 17.55 16.97
C ALA A 248 4.18 16.28 17.76
N ALA A 249 5.24 15.55 18.14
CA ALA A 249 5.23 14.39 19.01
C ALA A 249 6.23 14.56 20.15
N GLY A 250 5.88 14.08 21.33
CA GLY A 250 6.65 14.24 22.58
C GLY A 250 5.75 14.66 23.75
N PRO A 251 6.30 14.96 24.94
CA PRO A 251 7.74 15.08 25.24
C PRO A 251 8.44 13.74 25.46
N PHE A 252 9.71 13.67 25.15
CA PHE A 252 10.59 12.55 25.45
C PHE A 252 11.96 13.04 25.95
N THR A 253 12.73 12.14 26.58
CA THR A 253 14.05 12.44 27.13
C THR A 253 15.14 11.72 26.32
N LEU A 254 16.27 12.38 26.09
CA LEU A 254 17.46 11.77 25.51
C LEU A 254 18.64 12.03 26.45
N GLU A 255 19.16 10.98 27.07
CA GLU A 255 20.43 11.04 27.79
C GLU A 255 21.62 11.14 26.82
N PRO A 256 22.82 11.54 27.27
CA PRO A 256 24.00 11.53 26.43
C PRO A 256 24.30 10.15 25.80
N GLY A 257 24.22 10.05 24.48
CA GLY A 257 24.40 8.82 23.72
C GLY A 257 23.10 8.14 23.28
N ASP A 258 21.97 8.53 23.85
CA ASP A 258 20.67 7.98 23.46
C ASP A 258 20.23 8.45 22.09
N TYR A 259 19.35 7.66 21.50
CA TYR A 259 18.74 7.98 20.22
C TYR A 259 17.22 7.72 20.22
N ASN A 260 16.53 8.39 19.33
CA ASN A 260 15.14 8.12 19.00
C ASN A 260 14.97 8.15 17.49
N ASN A 261 14.07 7.36 16.94
CA ASN A 261 13.79 7.34 15.51
C ASN A 261 12.32 7.60 15.23
N ILE A 262 12.06 8.31 14.15
CA ILE A 262 10.73 8.75 13.75
C ILE A 262 10.59 8.54 12.25
N THR A 263 9.45 7.99 11.83
CA THR A 263 9.11 7.88 10.41
C THR A 263 7.86 8.68 10.12
N VAL A 264 7.97 9.59 9.16
CA VAL A 264 6.85 10.39 8.67
C VAL A 264 6.67 10.18 7.18
N GLY A 265 5.45 10.35 6.69
CA GLY A 265 5.14 10.29 5.27
C GLY A 265 4.37 11.51 4.79
N VAL A 266 4.56 11.84 3.52
CA VAL A 266 3.76 12.83 2.82
C VAL A 266 2.86 12.11 1.85
N VAL A 267 1.56 12.32 1.98
CA VAL A 267 0.50 11.67 1.21
C VAL A 267 -0.20 12.73 0.37
N TRP A 268 -0.48 12.42 -0.88
CA TRP A 268 -1.19 13.32 -1.79
C TRP A 268 -2.31 12.56 -2.51
N ALA A 269 -3.49 13.19 -2.61
CA ALA A 269 -4.57 12.67 -3.43
C ALA A 269 -5.42 13.80 -4.03
N ARG A 270 -6.11 13.50 -5.14
CA ARG A 270 -6.98 14.43 -5.84
C ARG A 270 -8.26 13.73 -6.28
N ALA A 271 -9.41 14.26 -5.87
CA ALA A 271 -10.70 13.76 -6.31
C ALA A 271 -11.04 14.24 -7.72
N SER A 272 -11.72 13.41 -8.48
CA SER A 272 -12.17 13.73 -9.84
C SER A 272 -13.39 14.64 -9.88
N ALA A 273 -14.14 14.73 -8.77
CA ALA A 273 -15.35 15.55 -8.65
C ALA A 273 -15.68 15.80 -7.17
N GLY A 274 -16.48 16.82 -6.91
CA GLY A 274 -16.98 17.15 -5.58
C GLY A 274 -16.41 18.46 -5.03
N ASP A 275 -16.50 18.64 -3.74
CA ASP A 275 -15.86 19.73 -3.03
C ASP A 275 -14.46 19.31 -2.53
N PRO A 276 -13.64 20.24 -2.01
CA PRO A 276 -12.29 19.90 -1.57
C PRO A 276 -12.20 18.80 -0.51
N SER A 277 -13.26 18.55 0.25
CA SER A 277 -13.29 17.49 1.26
C SER A 277 -13.22 16.08 0.65
N GLU A 278 -13.60 15.93 -0.62
CA GLU A 278 -13.49 14.64 -1.31
C GLU A 278 -12.01 14.28 -1.57
N SER A 279 -11.16 15.28 -1.89
CA SER A 279 -9.71 15.06 -1.97
C SER A 279 -9.10 14.69 -0.62
N VAL A 280 -9.60 15.29 0.48
CA VAL A 280 -9.18 14.90 1.85
C VAL A 280 -9.55 13.46 2.15
N LYS A 281 -10.77 13.02 1.82
CA LYS A 281 -11.20 11.62 2.03
C LYS A 281 -10.35 10.63 1.25
N LEU A 282 -10.07 10.92 -0.03
CA LEU A 282 -9.18 10.06 -0.83
C LEU A 282 -7.76 10.03 -0.27
N MET A 283 -7.26 11.16 0.22
CA MET A 283 -5.95 11.22 0.87
C MET A 283 -5.91 10.37 2.15
N GLN A 284 -6.97 10.38 2.96
CA GLN A 284 -7.10 9.54 4.15
C GLN A 284 -7.09 8.04 3.79
N ILE A 285 -7.79 7.64 2.71
CA ILE A 285 -7.77 6.25 2.21
C ILE A 285 -6.36 5.86 1.74
N ALA A 286 -5.69 6.77 1.03
CA ALA A 286 -4.31 6.54 0.58
C ALA A 286 -3.34 6.43 1.77
N ASP A 287 -3.55 7.20 2.82
CA ASP A 287 -2.81 7.17 4.07
C ASP A 287 -2.98 5.83 4.81
N ASP A 288 -4.20 5.33 4.94
CA ASP A 288 -4.48 4.00 5.52
C ASP A 288 -3.70 2.88 4.78
N LYS A 289 -3.62 2.96 3.45
CA LYS A 289 -2.82 2.02 2.63
C LYS A 289 -1.32 2.18 2.90
N ALA A 290 -0.85 3.41 3.06
CA ALA A 290 0.55 3.70 3.36
C ALA A 290 0.97 3.22 4.75
N GLN A 291 0.13 3.44 5.78
CA GLN A 291 0.35 2.92 7.12
C GLN A 291 0.41 1.39 7.12
N ALA A 292 -0.53 0.74 6.43
CA ALA A 292 -0.54 -0.71 6.30
C ALA A 292 0.73 -1.24 5.60
N LEU A 293 1.24 -0.53 4.60
CA LEU A 293 2.49 -0.87 3.93
C LEU A 293 3.69 -0.69 4.86
N PHE A 294 3.72 0.39 5.63
CA PHE A 294 4.74 0.66 6.63
C PHE A 294 4.76 -0.43 7.71
N ASP A 295 3.63 -0.78 8.30
CA ASP A 295 3.47 -1.81 9.34
C ASP A 295 3.97 -3.19 8.88
N ASN A 296 3.95 -3.43 7.57
CA ASN A 296 4.49 -4.64 6.96
C ASN A 296 5.91 -4.44 6.40
N CYS A 297 6.69 -3.54 6.97
CA CYS A 297 8.08 -3.29 6.59
C CYS A 297 8.27 -3.00 5.09
N PHE A 298 7.29 -2.37 4.47
CA PHE A 298 7.25 -2.09 3.02
C PHE A 298 7.31 -3.36 2.15
N GLU A 299 6.88 -4.49 2.66
CA GLU A 299 6.71 -5.69 1.85
C GLU A 299 5.50 -5.53 0.93
N ILE A 300 5.78 -5.21 -0.33
CA ILE A 300 4.76 -5.14 -1.37
C ILE A 300 4.28 -6.56 -1.68
N VAL A 301 2.97 -6.77 -1.67
CA VAL A 301 2.36 -8.03 -2.10
C VAL A 301 2.85 -8.39 -3.50
N SER A 302 3.66 -9.42 -3.59
CA SER A 302 4.16 -9.94 -4.85
C SER A 302 3.17 -10.95 -5.38
N GLY A 303 2.89 -10.92 -6.68
CA GLY A 303 2.17 -12.02 -7.31
C GLY A 303 2.92 -13.36 -7.17
N PRO A 304 2.28 -14.48 -7.54
CA PRO A 304 2.92 -15.79 -7.51
C PRO A 304 4.15 -15.81 -8.41
N ASP A 305 5.22 -16.47 -7.99
CA ASP A 305 6.41 -16.67 -8.82
C ASP A 305 6.05 -17.44 -10.09
N ALA A 306 6.67 -17.06 -11.21
CA ALA A 306 6.43 -17.73 -12.48
C ALA A 306 6.91 -19.18 -12.45
N PRO A 307 6.22 -20.09 -13.17
CA PRO A 307 6.62 -21.48 -13.27
C PRO A 307 7.93 -21.64 -14.05
N ASP A 308 8.64 -22.71 -13.77
CA ASP A 308 9.69 -23.18 -14.66
C ASP A 308 9.08 -23.81 -15.91
N VAL A 309 9.63 -23.48 -17.09
CA VAL A 309 9.13 -23.99 -18.36
C VAL A 309 10.18 -24.84 -19.04
N THR A 310 9.77 -26.04 -19.42
CA THR A 310 10.55 -26.94 -20.29
C THR A 310 9.85 -27.07 -21.63
N ILE A 311 10.60 -27.00 -22.72
CA ILE A 311 10.05 -27.10 -24.07
C ILE A 311 10.52 -28.38 -24.72
N GLN A 312 9.57 -29.21 -25.12
CA GLN A 312 9.83 -30.38 -25.97
C GLN A 312 9.69 -29.97 -27.43
N GLU A 313 10.74 -30.17 -28.21
CA GLU A 313 10.80 -29.80 -29.61
C GLU A 313 10.41 -31.00 -30.50
N LEU A 314 9.44 -30.78 -31.38
CA LEU A 314 8.90 -31.76 -32.34
C LEU A 314 8.81 -31.16 -33.72
N GLU A 315 8.47 -31.96 -34.75
CA GLU A 315 8.30 -31.49 -36.13
C GLU A 315 7.10 -30.56 -36.25
N ASN A 316 7.35 -29.27 -36.53
CA ASN A 316 6.38 -28.17 -36.60
C ASN A 316 5.51 -28.02 -35.34
N GLU A 317 5.99 -28.48 -34.20
CA GLU A 317 5.28 -28.45 -32.92
C GLU A 317 6.26 -28.26 -31.78
N LEU A 318 5.84 -27.49 -30.75
CA LEU A 318 6.52 -27.34 -29.48
C LEU A 318 5.54 -27.67 -28.38
N ILE A 319 5.96 -28.49 -27.41
CA ILE A 319 5.17 -28.76 -26.22
C ILE A 319 5.81 -28.03 -25.05
N LEU A 320 5.07 -27.13 -24.44
CA LEU A 320 5.48 -26.41 -23.25
C LEU A 320 4.99 -27.18 -22.02
N TYR A 321 5.89 -27.42 -21.06
CA TYR A 321 5.59 -27.99 -19.75
C TYR A 321 5.89 -26.94 -18.68
N MET A 322 4.94 -26.68 -17.80
CA MET A 322 5.01 -25.74 -16.68
C MET A 322 5.10 -26.52 -15.37
N THR A 323 6.05 -26.16 -14.52
CA THR A 323 6.24 -26.81 -13.21
C THR A 323 6.52 -25.79 -12.12
N ASN A 324 6.05 -26.07 -10.89
CA ASN A 324 6.27 -25.26 -9.70
C ASN A 324 6.88 -26.11 -8.57
N ASP A 325 7.88 -26.92 -8.89
CA ASP A 325 8.49 -27.86 -7.96
C ASP A 325 9.66 -27.27 -7.14
N ASN A 326 9.95 -25.98 -7.32
CA ASN A 326 11.02 -25.32 -6.58
C ASN A 326 10.52 -24.87 -5.20
N PRO A 327 11.05 -25.43 -4.08
CA PRO A 327 10.58 -25.10 -2.75
C PRO A 327 10.94 -23.67 -2.28
N LEU A 328 11.75 -22.92 -3.05
CA LEU A 328 12.04 -21.50 -2.79
C LEU A 328 11.00 -20.57 -3.42
N SER A 329 10.10 -21.11 -4.24
CA SER A 329 9.02 -20.34 -4.84
C SER A 329 7.92 -20.02 -3.82
N ASN A 330 7.40 -18.79 -3.83
CA ASN A 330 6.18 -18.47 -3.11
C ASN A 330 4.94 -19.15 -3.73
N ASN A 331 5.10 -19.70 -4.95
CA ASN A 331 4.08 -20.47 -5.66
C ASN A 331 4.47 -21.96 -5.77
N TYR A 332 5.15 -22.49 -4.75
CA TYR A 332 5.51 -23.90 -4.71
C TYR A 332 4.26 -24.79 -4.78
N ARG A 333 4.19 -25.65 -5.80
CA ARG A 333 3.04 -26.51 -6.08
C ARG A 333 1.70 -25.80 -6.22
N GLU A 334 1.73 -24.53 -6.66
CA GLU A 334 0.53 -23.70 -6.82
C GLU A 334 -0.23 -23.45 -5.49
N ASP A 335 0.49 -23.49 -4.38
CA ASP A 335 -0.03 -23.17 -3.05
C ASP A 335 0.27 -21.68 -2.69
N TYR A 336 0.32 -20.79 -3.68
CA TYR A 336 0.48 -19.35 -3.41
C TYR A 336 -0.71 -18.84 -2.63
N LEU A 337 -0.41 -18.23 -1.48
CA LEU A 337 -1.37 -17.54 -0.62
C LEU A 337 -0.62 -16.40 0.05
N GLN A 338 -0.99 -15.17 -0.24
CA GLN A 338 -0.33 -14.01 0.35
C GLN A 338 -1.34 -13.01 0.88
N LEU A 339 -1.26 -12.74 2.20
CA LEU A 339 -2.05 -11.71 2.86
C LEU A 339 -1.73 -10.34 2.25
N ASP A 340 -2.75 -9.59 1.88
CA ASP A 340 -2.60 -8.19 1.53
C ASP A 340 -2.88 -7.32 2.77
N PRO A 341 -1.87 -6.65 3.31
CA PRO A 341 -2.05 -5.78 4.46
C PRO A 341 -2.90 -4.55 4.15
N GLY A 342 -2.96 -4.12 2.88
CA GLY A 342 -3.79 -3.01 2.43
C GLY A 342 -5.30 -3.30 2.47
N ILE A 343 -5.70 -4.57 2.58
CA ILE A 343 -7.12 -4.91 2.74
C ILE A 343 -7.54 -4.70 4.19
N PRO A 344 -8.62 -3.93 4.44
CA PRO A 344 -9.10 -3.64 5.78
C PRO A 344 -9.28 -4.90 6.65
N LYS A 345 -9.05 -4.77 7.95
CA LYS A 345 -9.28 -5.88 8.91
C LYS A 345 -10.76 -6.12 9.18
N PHE A 346 -11.58 -5.10 8.98
CA PHE A 346 -13.02 -5.11 9.26
C PHE A 346 -13.77 -4.54 8.07
N ASP A 347 -14.99 -5.01 7.85
CA ASP A 347 -15.90 -4.39 6.91
C ASP A 347 -16.48 -3.07 7.46
N VAL A 348 -17.31 -2.41 6.66
CA VAL A 348 -17.98 -1.14 7.04
C VAL A 348 -18.97 -1.27 8.23
N GLU A 349 -19.34 -2.49 8.59
CA GLU A 349 -20.21 -2.81 9.71
C GLU A 349 -19.42 -3.21 10.97
N GLY A 350 -18.08 -3.26 10.88
CA GLY A 350 -17.17 -3.66 11.95
C GLY A 350 -17.04 -5.17 12.13
N VAL A 351 -17.43 -5.96 11.11
CA VAL A 351 -17.26 -7.42 11.12
C VAL A 351 -15.86 -7.76 10.59
N PRO A 352 -15.06 -8.56 11.31
CA PRO A 352 -13.71 -8.87 10.87
C PRO A 352 -13.72 -9.75 9.62
N TYR A 353 -12.93 -9.36 8.61
CA TYR A 353 -12.57 -10.25 7.52
C TYR A 353 -11.61 -11.34 8.01
N ASP A 354 -11.78 -12.55 7.53
CA ASP A 354 -10.81 -13.61 7.80
C ASP A 354 -9.53 -13.43 6.96
N THR A 355 -8.48 -14.17 7.32
CA THR A 355 -7.19 -14.08 6.63
C THR A 355 -7.28 -14.51 5.17
N LEU A 356 -8.16 -15.45 4.82
CA LEU A 356 -8.31 -15.91 3.44
C LEU A 356 -8.95 -14.83 2.57
N THR A 357 -10.02 -14.20 3.04
CA THR A 357 -10.67 -13.07 2.35
C THR A 357 -9.68 -11.95 2.06
N ARG A 358 -8.69 -11.74 2.94
CA ARG A 358 -7.67 -10.70 2.82
C ARG A 358 -6.40 -11.16 2.09
N SER A 359 -6.40 -12.33 1.49
CA SER A 359 -5.23 -12.89 0.82
C SER A 359 -5.47 -13.09 -0.67
N TYR A 360 -4.41 -12.87 -1.46
CA TYR A 360 -4.40 -13.34 -2.83
C TYR A 360 -4.10 -14.83 -2.87
N ASP A 361 -4.93 -15.58 -3.58
CA ASP A 361 -4.73 -17.00 -3.88
C ASP A 361 -4.19 -17.16 -5.30
N PHE A 362 -3.51 -18.30 -5.58
CA PHE A 362 -3.14 -18.68 -6.93
C PHE A 362 -4.39 -18.89 -7.79
N GLU A 363 -4.42 -18.25 -8.96
CA GLU A 363 -5.58 -18.32 -9.86
C GLU A 363 -5.26 -18.97 -11.20
N GLY A 364 -4.07 -18.73 -11.78
CA GLY A 364 -3.81 -19.34 -13.07
C GLY A 364 -2.51 -18.94 -13.75
N TYR A 365 -2.46 -19.26 -15.06
CA TYR A 365 -1.33 -18.95 -15.92
C TYR A 365 -1.74 -18.18 -17.16
N LEU A 366 -0.85 -17.27 -17.58
CA LEU A 366 -0.88 -16.59 -18.86
C LEU A 366 0.34 -17.01 -19.68
N VAL A 367 0.13 -17.53 -20.86
CA VAL A 367 1.20 -18.00 -21.76
C VAL A 367 1.29 -17.06 -22.96
N TYR A 368 2.42 -16.40 -23.09
CA TYR A 368 2.71 -15.48 -24.19
C TYR A 368 3.72 -16.08 -25.16
N GLN A 369 3.47 -15.94 -26.45
CA GLN A 369 4.54 -15.96 -27.43
C GLN A 369 5.13 -14.56 -27.50
N VAL A 370 6.46 -14.44 -27.37
CA VAL A 370 7.18 -13.16 -27.44
C VAL A 370 8.09 -13.15 -28.69
N LYS A 371 8.37 -11.94 -29.18
CA LYS A 371 9.03 -11.76 -30.47
C LYS A 371 10.50 -12.21 -30.48
N ASN A 372 11.19 -12.00 -29.38
CA ASN A 372 12.61 -12.36 -29.18
C ASN A 372 12.92 -12.49 -27.68
N SER A 373 14.17 -12.79 -27.36
CA SER A 373 14.63 -12.96 -25.97
C SER A 373 14.78 -11.65 -25.18
N GLU A 374 14.67 -10.49 -25.82
CA GLU A 374 14.86 -9.18 -25.19
C GLU A 374 13.54 -8.60 -24.64
N VAL A 375 12.39 -9.20 -25.01
CA VAL A 375 11.09 -8.79 -24.52
C VAL A 375 11.01 -9.01 -23.01
N SER A 376 10.69 -7.94 -22.29
CA SER A 376 10.55 -7.94 -20.84
C SER A 376 9.07 -8.06 -20.41
N PRO A 377 8.78 -8.34 -19.15
CA PRO A 377 7.41 -8.33 -18.64
C PRO A 377 6.66 -7.01 -18.85
N ALA A 378 7.37 -5.89 -18.86
CA ALA A 378 6.78 -4.57 -19.12
C ALA A 378 6.27 -4.41 -20.55
N ASP A 379 6.80 -5.20 -21.50
CA ASP A 379 6.46 -5.14 -22.91
C ASP A 379 5.27 -6.04 -23.28
N LEU A 380 4.74 -6.83 -22.33
CA LEU A 380 3.67 -7.80 -22.61
C LEU A 380 2.35 -7.15 -23.04
N GLY A 381 2.16 -5.86 -22.78
CA GLY A 381 1.03 -5.09 -23.28
C GLY A 381 1.17 -4.65 -24.75
N ASP A 382 2.38 -4.71 -25.33
CA ASP A 382 2.58 -4.37 -26.76
C ASP A 382 2.34 -5.59 -27.66
N ILE A 383 1.26 -5.56 -28.39
CA ILE A 383 0.84 -6.64 -29.32
C ILE A 383 1.89 -6.91 -30.43
N ASN A 384 2.83 -5.99 -30.68
CA ASN A 384 3.91 -6.20 -31.63
C ASN A 384 5.10 -6.96 -31.04
N LEU A 385 5.19 -7.03 -29.71
CA LEU A 385 6.27 -7.66 -28.97
C LEU A 385 5.83 -8.95 -28.27
N ALA A 386 4.58 -9.00 -27.77
CA ALA A 386 4.02 -10.16 -27.10
C ALA A 386 2.58 -10.43 -27.51
N ARG A 387 2.19 -11.69 -27.55
CA ARG A 387 0.82 -12.14 -27.83
C ARG A 387 0.43 -13.25 -26.87
N LEU A 388 -0.67 -13.06 -26.18
CA LEU A 388 -1.28 -14.11 -25.36
C LEU A 388 -1.74 -15.25 -26.28
N ILE A 389 -1.24 -16.46 -26.07
CA ILE A 389 -1.55 -17.63 -26.88
C ILE A 389 -2.37 -18.67 -26.13
N ALA A 390 -2.31 -18.66 -24.81
CA ALA A 390 -3.13 -19.50 -23.96
C ALA A 390 -3.23 -18.90 -22.56
N GLN A 391 -4.30 -19.25 -21.87
CA GLN A 391 -4.50 -19.00 -20.45
C GLN A 391 -5.27 -20.15 -19.83
N CYS A 392 -5.09 -20.35 -18.54
CA CYS A 392 -5.90 -21.26 -17.72
C CYS A 392 -6.04 -20.72 -16.32
N ASP A 393 -7.12 -21.09 -15.68
CA ASP A 393 -7.53 -20.63 -14.37
C ASP A 393 -8.04 -21.79 -13.50
N VAL A 394 -8.00 -21.59 -12.20
CA VAL A 394 -8.55 -22.54 -11.22
C VAL A 394 -10.07 -22.61 -11.39
N GLN A 395 -10.63 -23.82 -11.29
CA GLN A 395 -12.08 -23.98 -11.37
C GLN A 395 -12.72 -23.60 -10.02
N ASN A 396 -13.10 -22.31 -9.89
CA ASN A 396 -13.60 -21.70 -8.66
C ASN A 396 -14.73 -20.66 -8.90
N GLU A 397 -15.31 -20.64 -10.11
CA GLU A 397 -16.33 -19.69 -10.56
C GLU A 397 -15.82 -18.26 -10.83
N VAL A 398 -14.51 -18.01 -10.78
CA VAL A 398 -13.88 -16.77 -11.20
C VAL A 398 -13.44 -16.91 -12.64
N ASP A 399 -14.04 -16.13 -13.55
CA ASP A 399 -13.72 -16.14 -14.98
C ASP A 399 -13.14 -14.80 -15.45
N LEU A 400 -13.63 -13.68 -14.92
CA LEU A 400 -13.18 -12.33 -15.25
C LEU A 400 -12.43 -11.71 -14.10
N VAL A 401 -11.18 -11.31 -14.34
CA VAL A 401 -10.35 -10.60 -13.36
C VAL A 401 -10.05 -9.20 -13.90
N ILE A 402 -10.37 -8.19 -13.11
CA ILE A 402 -10.33 -6.78 -13.50
C ILE A 402 -9.50 -6.00 -12.50
N ASN A 403 -8.58 -5.17 -13.01
CA ASN A 403 -7.96 -4.12 -12.20
C ASN A 403 -8.55 -2.76 -12.61
N TYR A 404 -8.73 -1.90 -11.63
CA TYR A 404 -9.14 -0.51 -11.85
C TYR A 404 -7.87 0.35 -11.89
N ILE A 405 -7.45 0.75 -13.08
CA ILE A 405 -6.20 1.48 -13.32
C ILE A 405 -6.53 2.95 -13.50
N GLN A 406 -5.86 3.82 -12.74
CA GLN A 406 -6.04 5.26 -12.86
C GLN A 406 -5.64 5.74 -14.27
N ASP A 407 -6.59 6.33 -14.98
CA ASP A 407 -6.35 6.97 -16.29
C ASP A 407 -6.04 8.44 -16.06
N ASN A 408 -4.84 8.86 -16.41
CA ASN A 408 -4.36 10.22 -16.20
C ASN A 408 -5.04 11.28 -17.10
N GLU A 409 -5.71 10.86 -18.18
CA GLU A 409 -6.43 11.78 -19.07
C GLU A 409 -7.88 11.99 -18.61
N MET A 410 -8.49 10.93 -18.07
CA MET A 410 -9.86 10.98 -17.57
C MET A 410 -9.92 11.27 -16.06
N ASP A 411 -8.78 11.14 -15.37
CA ASP A 411 -8.64 11.26 -13.92
C ASP A 411 -9.64 10.36 -13.15
N LEU A 412 -9.82 9.16 -13.64
CA LEU A 412 -10.75 8.16 -13.11
C LEU A 412 -10.13 6.76 -13.15
N PRO A 413 -10.44 5.89 -12.17
CA PRO A 413 -10.11 4.47 -12.25
C PRO A 413 -10.89 3.79 -13.37
N VAL A 414 -10.19 3.27 -14.36
CA VAL A 414 -10.78 2.58 -15.51
C VAL A 414 -10.68 1.07 -15.35
N PRO A 415 -11.81 0.34 -15.43
CA PRO A 415 -11.76 -1.11 -15.37
C PRO A 415 -10.97 -1.69 -16.55
N THR A 416 -9.88 -2.35 -16.25
CA THR A 416 -8.98 -2.98 -17.22
C THR A 416 -9.03 -4.49 -17.06
N LEU A 417 -9.38 -5.20 -18.14
CA LEU A 417 -9.41 -6.65 -18.15
C LEU A 417 -7.99 -7.22 -18.06
N MET A 418 -7.70 -7.98 -17.02
CA MET A 418 -6.41 -8.61 -16.77
C MET A 418 -6.39 -10.08 -17.20
N SER A 419 -7.48 -10.81 -16.92
CA SER A 419 -7.66 -12.19 -17.33
C SER A 419 -9.13 -12.48 -17.66
N ASN A 420 -9.35 -13.35 -18.63
CA ASN A 420 -10.66 -13.88 -19.00
C ASN A 420 -10.53 -15.40 -19.12
N GLY A 421 -10.62 -16.07 -18.00
CA GLY A 421 -10.45 -17.51 -17.88
C GLY A 421 -11.64 -18.30 -18.44
N ALA A 422 -11.45 -19.60 -18.61
CA ALA A 422 -12.52 -20.51 -19.02
C ALA A 422 -13.15 -21.24 -17.83
N ASN A 423 -12.57 -21.08 -16.63
CA ASN A 423 -12.96 -21.77 -15.39
C ASN A 423 -13.01 -23.30 -15.57
N GLU A 424 -12.05 -23.82 -16.36
CA GLU A 424 -11.96 -25.24 -16.71
C GLU A 424 -10.85 -25.99 -15.93
N GLY A 425 -10.04 -25.24 -15.17
CA GLY A 425 -8.92 -25.77 -14.38
C GLY A 425 -7.57 -25.59 -15.06
N ILE A 426 -6.51 -25.82 -14.26
CA ILE A 426 -5.12 -25.61 -14.67
C ILE A 426 -4.62 -26.71 -15.60
N PHE A 427 -3.97 -26.34 -16.69
CA PHE A 427 -3.16 -27.23 -17.49
C PHE A 427 -1.67 -26.98 -17.25
N HIS A 428 -0.89 -28.05 -17.18
CA HIS A 428 0.57 -28.00 -16.97
C HIS A 428 1.37 -28.24 -18.22
N SER A 429 0.69 -28.52 -19.32
CA SER A 429 1.33 -28.65 -20.62
C SER A 429 0.40 -28.20 -21.73
N MET A 430 0.97 -27.68 -22.80
CA MET A 430 0.24 -27.28 -23.99
C MET A 430 1.06 -27.53 -25.24
N SER A 431 0.38 -27.86 -26.35
CA SER A 431 0.96 -27.94 -27.67
C SER A 431 0.84 -26.60 -28.39
N VAL A 432 1.95 -26.11 -28.94
CA VAL A 432 2.01 -24.94 -29.80
C VAL A 432 2.36 -25.38 -31.20
N THR A 433 1.44 -25.20 -32.15
CA THR A 433 1.61 -25.54 -33.55
C THR A 433 1.55 -24.31 -34.47
N THR A 434 1.22 -23.15 -33.90
CA THR A 434 1.02 -21.91 -34.63
C THR A 434 1.94 -20.78 -34.11
N ASP A 435 2.45 -20.00 -35.08
CA ASP A 435 3.20 -18.76 -34.81
C ASP A 435 2.23 -17.58 -34.73
N ALA A 436 2.05 -17.03 -33.55
CA ALA A 436 1.16 -15.91 -33.32
C ALA A 436 1.56 -14.63 -34.10
N PHE A 437 2.83 -14.50 -34.51
CA PHE A 437 3.34 -13.35 -35.25
C PHE A 437 3.36 -13.58 -36.78
N ALA A 438 2.96 -14.76 -37.26
CA ALA A 438 2.98 -15.05 -38.67
C ALA A 438 1.99 -14.19 -39.47
N GLN A 439 2.39 -13.85 -40.69
CA GLN A 439 1.52 -13.22 -41.67
C GLN A 439 1.29 -14.24 -42.81
N GLY A 440 0.08 -14.80 -42.88
CA GLY A 440 -0.28 -15.82 -43.85
C GLY A 440 -0.34 -17.22 -43.24
N ASP A 441 0.49 -18.17 -43.70
CA ASP A 441 0.58 -19.50 -43.08
C ASP A 441 1.17 -19.37 -41.68
N ASN A 442 0.37 -19.71 -40.69
CA ASN A 442 0.72 -19.52 -39.26
C ASN A 442 1.29 -20.78 -38.59
N ARG A 443 1.56 -21.85 -39.33
CA ARG A 443 2.19 -23.05 -38.77
C ARG A 443 3.62 -22.74 -38.32
N LEU A 444 4.06 -23.39 -37.23
CA LEU A 444 5.45 -23.34 -36.85
C LEU A 444 6.35 -23.89 -37.97
N VAL A 445 7.50 -23.23 -38.15
CA VAL A 445 8.48 -23.60 -39.17
C VAL A 445 9.66 -24.28 -38.47
N ASN A 446 10.04 -25.47 -38.94
CA ASN A 446 11.21 -26.17 -38.43
C ASN A 446 12.48 -25.31 -38.58
N HIS A 447 13.38 -25.40 -37.61
CA HIS A 447 14.67 -24.69 -37.53
C HIS A 447 14.54 -23.16 -37.36
N LYS A 448 13.36 -22.65 -36.99
CA LYS A 448 13.13 -21.28 -36.54
C LYS A 448 12.99 -21.25 -35.02
N THR A 449 13.71 -20.35 -34.36
CA THR A 449 13.58 -20.15 -32.90
C THR A 449 12.30 -19.38 -32.56
N TYR A 450 11.53 -19.88 -31.62
CA TYR A 450 10.37 -19.25 -31.02
C TYR A 450 10.62 -18.99 -29.55
N TYR A 451 10.04 -17.92 -29.03
CA TYR A 451 10.23 -17.49 -27.65
C TYR A 451 8.88 -17.41 -26.93
N PHE A 452 8.88 -17.84 -25.68
CA PHE A 452 7.69 -17.87 -24.85
C PHE A 452 7.98 -17.30 -23.47
N MET A 453 6.99 -16.68 -22.87
CA MET A 453 7.02 -16.23 -21.49
C MET A 453 5.73 -16.68 -20.80
N VAL A 454 5.86 -17.25 -19.61
CA VAL A 454 4.73 -17.71 -18.83
C VAL A 454 4.71 -16.95 -17.50
N LEU A 455 3.54 -16.41 -17.19
CA LEU A 455 3.27 -15.75 -15.92
C LEU A 455 2.27 -16.60 -15.14
N ALA A 456 2.49 -16.73 -13.85
CA ALA A 456 1.44 -17.09 -12.91
C ALA A 456 0.72 -15.83 -12.43
N TYR A 457 -0.53 -15.94 -12.02
CA TYR A 457 -1.23 -14.84 -11.40
C TYR A 457 -2.09 -15.29 -10.22
N GLY A 458 -2.25 -14.39 -9.27
CA GLY A 458 -3.13 -14.54 -8.13
C GLY A 458 -4.30 -13.59 -8.22
N TYR A 459 -5.37 -13.93 -7.50
CA TYR A 459 -6.62 -13.21 -7.46
C TYR A 459 -7.05 -12.93 -6.02
N ASN A 460 -7.62 -11.76 -5.78
CA ASN A 460 -8.41 -11.42 -4.61
C ASN A 460 -9.52 -10.45 -5.00
N ASN A 461 -10.69 -10.61 -4.41
CA ASN A 461 -11.79 -9.66 -4.46
C ASN A 461 -12.54 -9.73 -3.12
N TYR A 462 -11.99 -9.09 -2.08
CA TYR A 462 -12.62 -9.09 -0.75
C TYR A 462 -13.95 -8.33 -0.74
N GLU A 463 -14.09 -7.32 -1.60
CA GLU A 463 -15.29 -6.52 -1.81
C GLU A 463 -15.25 -5.93 -3.21
N ASP A 464 -16.40 -5.84 -3.88
CA ASP A 464 -16.49 -5.24 -5.21
C ASP A 464 -16.08 -3.77 -5.18
N TYR A 465 -15.21 -3.37 -6.09
CA TYR A 465 -14.70 -2.01 -6.14
C TYR A 465 -15.78 -0.98 -6.48
N ASN A 466 -15.91 0.03 -5.65
CA ASN A 466 -16.77 1.18 -5.85
C ASN A 466 -15.96 2.39 -6.32
N SER A 467 -15.94 2.66 -7.61
CA SER A 467 -15.16 3.76 -8.21
C SER A 467 -15.60 5.17 -7.78
N VAL A 468 -16.77 5.31 -7.16
CA VAL A 468 -17.27 6.62 -6.66
C VAL A 468 -16.75 6.89 -5.27
N LEU A 469 -16.67 5.85 -4.44
CA LEU A 469 -16.21 5.94 -3.05
C LEU A 469 -14.71 5.60 -2.90
N GLY A 470 -14.09 5.01 -3.93
CA GLY A 470 -12.71 4.52 -3.84
C GLY A 470 -12.54 3.35 -2.87
N THR A 471 -13.61 2.62 -2.56
CA THR A 471 -13.61 1.49 -1.62
C THR A 471 -13.71 0.14 -2.34
N GLY A 472 -13.32 -0.95 -1.69
CA GLY A 472 -13.29 -2.30 -2.27
C GLY A 472 -11.98 -2.63 -2.98
N GLN A 473 -11.93 -3.75 -3.69
CA GLN A 473 -10.72 -4.28 -4.33
C GLN A 473 -10.48 -3.66 -5.70
N ASP A 474 -9.62 -2.67 -5.77
CA ASP A 474 -9.21 -2.01 -7.02
C ASP A 474 -8.23 -2.85 -7.85
N VAL A 475 -7.36 -3.63 -7.20
CA VAL A 475 -6.37 -4.50 -7.84
C VAL A 475 -6.72 -5.96 -7.54
N GLN A 476 -7.55 -6.58 -8.37
CA GLN A 476 -7.92 -7.99 -8.21
C GLN A 476 -6.84 -8.96 -8.70
N PHE A 477 -5.96 -8.51 -9.60
CA PHE A 477 -4.98 -9.32 -10.30
C PHE A 477 -3.55 -8.96 -9.88
N LYS A 478 -2.78 -9.96 -9.48
CA LYS A 478 -1.33 -9.84 -9.22
C LYS A 478 -0.57 -10.87 -10.03
N ALA A 479 0.21 -10.43 -11.04
CA ALA A 479 1.02 -11.33 -11.85
C ALA A 479 2.43 -11.54 -11.31
N SER A 480 3.09 -12.58 -11.81
CA SER A 480 4.51 -12.85 -11.55
C SER A 480 5.38 -11.63 -11.87
N ARG A 481 6.26 -11.28 -10.93
CA ARG A 481 7.32 -10.27 -11.13
C ARG A 481 8.71 -10.90 -11.22
N LYS A 482 8.84 -12.15 -10.76
CA LYS A 482 10.08 -12.93 -10.75
C LYS A 482 9.77 -14.42 -10.93
N ALA A 483 10.80 -15.21 -11.20
CA ALA A 483 10.76 -16.66 -11.07
C ALA A 483 11.18 -17.08 -9.65
N ALA A 484 11.04 -18.34 -9.30
CA ALA A 484 11.52 -18.89 -8.03
C ALA A 484 13.02 -18.58 -7.78
N VAL A 485 13.81 -18.51 -8.86
CA VAL A 485 15.20 -18.08 -8.81
C VAL A 485 15.46 -17.04 -9.92
N GLY A 486 15.72 -15.81 -9.51
CA GLY A 486 16.06 -14.71 -10.42
C GLY A 486 14.86 -14.01 -11.05
N SER A 487 15.11 -13.27 -12.13
CA SER A 487 14.10 -12.51 -12.86
C SER A 487 13.29 -13.39 -13.80
N LEU A 488 12.13 -12.90 -14.19
CA LEU A 488 11.36 -13.45 -15.30
C LEU A 488 12.21 -13.52 -16.56
N ARG A 489 12.07 -14.61 -17.30
CA ARG A 489 12.83 -14.85 -18.53
C ARG A 489 11.93 -15.42 -19.63
N SER A 490 12.33 -15.21 -20.87
CA SER A 490 11.78 -15.93 -22.00
C SER A 490 12.44 -17.30 -22.16
N TYR A 491 11.67 -18.28 -22.56
CA TYR A 491 12.11 -19.63 -22.92
C TYR A 491 12.09 -19.77 -24.43
N SER A 492 13.07 -20.48 -25.01
CA SER A 492 13.15 -20.65 -26.45
C SER A 492 13.07 -22.11 -26.85
N GLY A 493 12.39 -22.37 -27.98
CA GLY A 493 12.33 -23.68 -28.60
C GLY A 493 12.49 -23.59 -30.12
N VAL A 494 13.05 -24.65 -30.71
CA VAL A 494 13.28 -24.76 -32.15
C VAL A 494 12.62 -26.04 -32.67
N PRO A 495 11.45 -25.94 -33.29
CA PRO A 495 10.80 -27.10 -33.87
C PRO A 495 11.73 -27.82 -34.86
N HIS A 496 11.80 -29.11 -34.77
CA HIS A 496 12.56 -29.94 -35.69
C HIS A 496 12.08 -31.38 -35.68
N SER A 497 12.37 -32.13 -36.71
CA SER A 497 12.08 -33.56 -36.69
C SER A 497 12.97 -34.25 -35.65
N PRO A 498 12.37 -34.91 -34.64
CA PRO A 498 13.14 -35.63 -33.63
C PRO A 498 13.69 -36.96 -34.16
N ASN A 499 13.55 -37.22 -35.42
CA ASN A 499 14.04 -38.45 -36.01
C ASN A 499 15.47 -38.33 -36.50
N PRO A 500 16.35 -38.84 -35.78
CA PRO A 500 17.67 -38.51 -35.98
C PRO A 500 18.52 -39.65 -36.27
N GLU A 501 19.66 -39.27 -36.43
CA GLU A 501 20.88 -40.00 -36.26
C GLU A 501 20.69 -41.11 -35.27
N SER A 502 20.79 -42.35 -35.68
CA SER A 502 20.65 -43.53 -34.83
C SER A 502 19.23 -43.97 -34.47
N GLY A 503 18.27 -43.69 -35.27
CA GLY A 503 16.95 -44.25 -35.14
C GLY A 503 16.08 -43.72 -34.02
N GLY A 504 16.34 -42.52 -33.57
CA GLY A 504 15.63 -41.68 -32.61
C GLY A 504 14.25 -42.05 -32.14
N THR A 505 13.64 -41.18 -31.40
CA THR A 505 12.26 -41.42 -30.90
C THR A 505 11.28 -41.18 -32.01
N VAL A 506 10.55 -42.20 -32.45
CA VAL A 506 9.42 -42.07 -33.32
C VAL A 506 8.20 -41.79 -32.47
N GLN A 507 7.54 -40.67 -32.74
CA GLN A 507 6.31 -40.33 -32.04
C GLN A 507 5.14 -41.14 -32.59
N TYR A 508 4.57 -42.03 -31.80
CA TYR A 508 3.44 -42.85 -32.16
C TYR A 508 2.08 -42.32 -31.67
N ALA A 509 2.10 -41.23 -30.91
CA ALA A 509 0.91 -40.63 -30.36
C ALA A 509 0.96 -39.11 -30.50
N ALA A 510 -0.17 -38.50 -30.80
CA ALA A 510 -0.31 -37.03 -30.80
C ALA A 510 -0.45 -36.51 -29.36
N TYR A 511 -0.13 -35.24 -29.17
CA TYR A 511 -0.39 -34.56 -27.90
C TYR A 511 -1.89 -34.68 -27.54
N GLY A 512 -2.16 -35.01 -26.27
CA GLY A 512 -3.52 -35.21 -25.78
C GLY A 512 -4.14 -36.58 -26.08
N SER A 513 -3.43 -37.49 -26.79
CA SER A 513 -3.94 -38.85 -27.09
C SER A 513 -3.72 -39.88 -25.96
N GLY A 514 -3.20 -39.44 -24.81
CA GLY A 514 -2.96 -40.28 -23.66
C GLY A 514 -4.21 -40.61 -22.83
N VAL A 515 -4.02 -41.32 -21.77
CA VAL A 515 -5.10 -41.66 -20.83
C VAL A 515 -5.54 -40.40 -20.09
N ALA A 516 -6.83 -40.07 -20.14
CA ALA A 516 -7.39 -39.00 -19.33
C ALA A 516 -7.33 -39.38 -17.84
N MET A 517 -6.61 -38.61 -17.07
CA MET A 517 -6.56 -38.74 -15.60
C MET A 517 -7.27 -37.55 -14.98
N THR A 518 -8.23 -37.82 -14.10
CA THR A 518 -8.95 -36.78 -13.36
C THR A 518 -8.61 -36.89 -11.90
N ARG A 519 -8.21 -35.78 -11.30
CA ARG A 519 -8.02 -35.70 -9.86
C ARG A 519 -9.37 -35.77 -9.17
N LEU A 520 -9.50 -36.64 -8.18
CA LEU A 520 -10.76 -36.84 -7.44
C LEU A 520 -10.83 -36.01 -6.16
N GLU A 521 -9.70 -35.62 -5.59
CA GLU A 521 -9.63 -34.83 -4.35
C GLU A 521 -8.43 -33.89 -4.34
N GLY A 522 -8.53 -32.79 -3.59
CA GLY A 522 -7.45 -31.85 -3.31
C GLY A 522 -7.65 -30.45 -3.89
N LYS A 523 -6.77 -29.50 -3.51
CA LYS A 523 -6.80 -28.14 -3.99
C LYS A 523 -6.24 -28.03 -5.40
N GLY A 524 -7.00 -27.43 -6.31
CA GLY A 524 -6.58 -27.12 -7.68
C GLY A 524 -6.18 -28.35 -8.51
N ASN A 525 -5.76 -28.10 -9.73
CA ASN A 525 -5.29 -29.12 -10.66
C ASN A 525 -3.77 -29.25 -10.68
N GLY A 526 -3.06 -28.48 -9.84
CA GLY A 526 -1.63 -28.29 -9.93
C GLY A 526 -0.76 -29.29 -9.19
N ARG A 527 -1.32 -30.29 -8.53
CA ARG A 527 -0.51 -31.30 -7.85
C ARG A 527 -0.19 -32.47 -8.75
N THR A 528 1.09 -32.80 -8.80
CA THR A 528 1.60 -33.94 -9.56
C THR A 528 1.26 -35.30 -8.94
N ASN A 529 0.77 -35.33 -7.70
CA ASN A 529 0.39 -36.55 -7.01
C ASN A 529 -1.09 -36.85 -7.24
N LEU A 530 -1.36 -38.05 -7.69
CA LEU A 530 -2.72 -38.59 -7.80
C LEU A 530 -3.13 -39.13 -6.43
N ASP A 531 -4.02 -38.46 -5.73
CA ASP A 531 -4.63 -38.96 -4.51
C ASP A 531 -5.84 -39.84 -4.90
N ILE A 532 -5.81 -41.11 -4.56
CA ILE A 532 -6.94 -42.03 -4.75
C ILE A 532 -7.69 -42.20 -3.43
N THR A 533 -8.99 -42.43 -3.52
CA THR A 533 -9.76 -42.76 -2.30
C THR A 533 -9.31 -44.05 -1.67
N ALA A 534 -9.44 -44.19 -0.34
CA ALA A 534 -9.11 -45.41 0.35
C ALA A 534 -9.86 -46.65 -0.19
N ALA A 535 -11.07 -46.46 -0.71
CA ALA A 535 -11.83 -47.53 -1.36
C ALA A 535 -11.19 -47.96 -2.69
N SER A 536 -10.75 -46.99 -3.52
CA SER A 536 -10.06 -47.30 -4.78
C SER A 536 -8.69 -47.93 -4.55
N GLU A 537 -7.98 -47.47 -3.52
CA GLU A 537 -6.72 -48.11 -3.08
C GLU A 537 -6.93 -49.56 -2.69
N GLN A 538 -7.96 -49.85 -1.89
CA GLN A 538 -8.31 -51.18 -1.49
C GLN A 538 -8.71 -52.08 -2.67
N ASP A 539 -9.50 -51.55 -3.62
CA ASP A 539 -9.87 -52.29 -4.84
C ASP A 539 -8.65 -52.66 -5.70
N ILE A 540 -7.65 -51.76 -5.78
CA ILE A 540 -6.37 -52.05 -6.45
C ILE A 540 -5.60 -53.15 -5.70
N LEU A 541 -5.50 -53.03 -4.39
CA LEU A 541 -4.82 -54.01 -3.52
C LEU A 541 -5.47 -55.39 -3.59
N ASP A 542 -6.78 -55.45 -3.70
CA ASP A 542 -7.58 -56.66 -3.82
C ASP A 542 -7.60 -57.25 -5.26
N ASN A 543 -6.88 -56.61 -6.22
CA ASN A 543 -6.86 -56.96 -7.64
C ASN A 543 -8.24 -56.89 -8.33
N ASN A 544 -9.17 -56.14 -7.80
CA ASN A 544 -10.49 -55.95 -8.42
C ASN A 544 -10.45 -54.98 -9.61
N ILE A 545 -9.39 -54.21 -9.73
CA ILE A 545 -9.14 -53.31 -10.85
C ILE A 545 -7.83 -53.73 -11.53
N ALA A 546 -7.76 -53.60 -12.86
CA ALA A 546 -6.52 -53.88 -13.57
C ALA A 546 -5.36 -53.04 -13.02
N SER A 547 -4.40 -53.71 -12.37
CA SER A 547 -3.25 -53.08 -11.71
C SER A 547 -2.18 -52.57 -12.68
N THR A 548 -2.34 -52.81 -13.98
CA THR A 548 -1.42 -52.33 -15.03
C THR A 548 -2.11 -51.32 -15.90
N VAL A 549 -1.72 -50.04 -15.72
CA VAL A 549 -1.98 -49.01 -16.70
C VAL A 549 -0.84 -49.06 -17.70
N THR A 550 -1.15 -49.48 -18.92
CA THR A 550 -0.18 -49.42 -20.02
C THR A 550 -0.26 -48.01 -20.58
N TYR A 551 0.82 -47.24 -20.42
CA TYR A 551 0.97 -45.89 -20.98
C TYR A 551 1.27 -45.97 -22.46
#